data_969ae302a20bc606153d79ab702d789c
#
_entry.id   969ae302a20bc606153d79ab702d789c
#
_cell.length_a   1.000
_cell.length_b   1.000
_cell.length_c   1.000
_cell.angle_alpha   90.00
_cell.angle_beta   90.00
_cell.angle_gamma   90.00
#
_symmetry.space_group_name_H-M   'P 1'
#
loop_
_entity.id
_entity.type
_entity.pdbx_description
1 polymer ?
#
loop_
_entity_poly.entity_id
_entity_poly.type
_entity_poly.pdbx_seq_one_letter_code
_entity_poly.pdbx_strand_id
1 'polypeptide(L)'
;QYLVSDFYLKLRSVMPKNGYCIMGITWTDLYPKEELNFVLGEASGAHKSGVFSFGRFEPKSYNPEMSSDIFEIDEKILWRLLKVMSHEVCHLFGLSHCEYFLCAMNESTSLHEAMSQPLFLCPVCLRKLQTVCKFDLIQRFQKLETFLSQLKRSWYIPEIERSIEWLQRCLHFCKEGDTDNSDGFAE
;
A
#
# COMPACT_ATOMS: atom_id res chain seq x y z
N GLN A 1 -20.03 -2.83 12.46
CA GLN A 1 -18.64 -2.38 12.56
C GLN A 1 -17.88 -3.24 13.57
N TYR A 2 -16.58 -3.39 13.34
CA TYR A 2 -15.69 -4.10 14.26
C TYR A 2 -14.53 -3.20 14.68
N LEU A 3 -14.11 -3.33 15.94
CA LEU A 3 -12.98 -2.61 16.48
C LEU A 3 -11.67 -3.19 15.90
N VAL A 4 -10.82 -2.33 15.38
CA VAL A 4 -9.56 -2.75 14.71
C VAL A 4 -8.64 -3.54 15.64
N SER A 5 -8.54 -3.14 16.91
CA SER A 5 -7.66 -3.80 17.88
C SER A 5 -8.01 -5.27 18.13
N ASP A 6 -9.26 -5.68 17.93
CA ASP A 6 -9.69 -7.08 18.12
C ASP A 6 -9.05 -8.02 17.08
N PHE A 7 -8.66 -7.47 15.94
CA PHE A 7 -8.00 -8.24 14.87
C PHE A 7 -6.51 -8.50 15.15
N TYR A 8 -5.81 -7.63 15.85
CA TYR A 8 -4.35 -7.72 15.98
C TYR A 8 -3.89 -9.03 16.60
N LEU A 9 -4.43 -9.37 17.76
CA LEU A 9 -4.07 -10.61 18.45
C LEU A 9 -4.53 -11.85 17.68
N LYS A 10 -5.72 -11.78 17.08
CA LYS A 10 -6.24 -12.90 16.28
C LYS A 10 -5.40 -13.15 15.05
N LEU A 11 -5.08 -12.13 14.29
CA LEU A 11 -4.20 -12.23 13.12
C LEU A 11 -2.82 -12.75 13.51
N ARG A 12 -2.24 -12.21 14.59
CA ARG A 12 -0.94 -12.67 15.08
C ARG A 12 -0.95 -14.15 15.46
N SER A 13 -2.05 -14.67 16.03
CA SER A 13 -2.16 -16.06 16.41
C SER A 13 -2.15 -17.05 15.23
N VAL A 14 -2.53 -16.59 14.05
CA VAL A 14 -2.55 -17.40 12.82
C VAL A 14 -1.39 -17.07 11.86
N MET A 15 -0.51 -16.16 12.26
CA MET A 15 0.67 -15.81 11.45
C MET A 15 1.62 -17.01 11.36
N PRO A 16 2.09 -17.39 10.16
CA PRO A 16 3.09 -18.42 9.99
C PRO A 16 4.36 -18.15 10.81
N LYS A 17 5.03 -19.18 11.31
CA LYS A 17 6.24 -19.04 12.16
C LYS A 17 7.37 -18.26 11.48
N ASN A 18 7.47 -18.31 10.17
CA ASN A 18 8.42 -17.55 9.34
C ASN A 18 7.84 -16.25 8.80
N GLY A 19 6.62 -15.85 9.17
CA GLY A 19 5.99 -14.60 8.80
C GLY A 19 6.61 -13.43 9.56
N TYR A 20 6.94 -12.33 8.88
CA TYR A 20 7.38 -11.09 9.50
C TYR A 20 6.19 -10.29 10.05
N CYS A 21 5.11 -10.22 9.29
CA CYS A 21 3.87 -9.55 9.64
C CYS A 21 2.68 -10.22 8.92
N ILE A 22 1.48 -9.85 9.32
CA ILE A 22 0.23 -10.35 8.73
C ILE A 22 -0.74 -9.21 8.52
N MET A 23 -1.42 -9.19 7.36
CA MET A 23 -2.44 -8.22 7.02
C MET A 23 -3.78 -8.94 6.77
N GLY A 24 -4.81 -8.51 7.49
CA GLY A 24 -6.18 -8.92 7.23
C GLY A 24 -6.83 -8.00 6.20
N ILE A 25 -7.61 -8.58 5.31
CA ILE A 25 -8.45 -7.86 4.35
C ILE A 25 -9.89 -8.25 4.61
N THR A 26 -10.78 -7.27 4.78
CA THR A 26 -12.18 -7.53 5.07
C THR A 26 -13.10 -6.61 4.28
N TRP A 27 -14.32 -7.06 4.02
CA TRP A 27 -15.42 -6.23 3.57
C TRP A 27 -16.07 -5.45 4.72
N THR A 28 -16.00 -6.01 5.92
CA THR A 28 -16.68 -5.48 7.10
C THR A 28 -16.14 -4.12 7.49
N ASP A 29 -17.03 -3.20 7.85
CA ASP A 29 -16.67 -1.87 8.31
C ASP A 29 -15.89 -1.90 9.62
N LEU A 30 -14.85 -1.07 9.69
CA LEU A 30 -13.92 -1.01 10.80
C LEU A 30 -13.96 0.36 11.49
N TYR A 31 -13.75 0.38 12.81
CA TYR A 31 -13.54 1.62 13.55
C TYR A 31 -12.31 1.49 14.48
N PRO A 32 -11.52 2.57 14.64
CA PRO A 32 -10.26 2.51 15.38
C PRO A 32 -10.48 2.65 16.90
N LYS A 33 -11.52 3.40 17.31
CA LYS A 33 -11.95 3.63 18.69
C LYS A 33 -13.36 4.22 18.70
N GLU A 34 -14.02 4.20 19.87
CA GLU A 34 -15.44 4.58 20.01
C GLU A 34 -15.76 6.01 19.54
N GLU A 35 -14.80 6.95 19.65
CA GLU A 35 -15.01 8.35 19.25
C GLU A 35 -14.86 8.59 17.74
N LEU A 36 -14.40 7.61 16.97
CA LEU A 36 -14.21 7.74 15.53
C LEU A 36 -15.15 6.81 14.77
N ASN A 37 -15.81 7.36 13.77
CA ASN A 37 -16.88 6.68 13.04
C ASN A 37 -16.40 5.48 12.22
N PHE A 38 -15.21 5.58 11.59
CA PHE A 38 -14.62 4.51 10.80
C PHE A 38 -13.16 4.76 10.52
N VAL A 39 -12.49 3.70 10.03
CA VAL A 39 -11.16 3.74 9.44
C VAL A 39 -11.13 2.81 8.22
N LEU A 40 -10.36 3.19 7.19
CA LEU A 40 -10.15 2.32 6.02
C LEU A 40 -9.22 1.15 6.34
N GLY A 41 -8.22 1.39 7.19
CA GLY A 41 -7.30 0.39 7.67
C GLY A 41 -6.47 0.94 8.83
N GLU A 42 -5.85 0.04 9.55
CA GLU A 42 -4.91 0.38 10.60
C GLU A 42 -3.90 -0.75 10.77
N ALA A 43 -2.64 -0.40 10.96
CA ALA A 43 -1.55 -1.33 11.15
C ALA A 43 -0.83 -1.07 12.48
N SER A 44 -0.62 -2.13 13.24
CA SER A 44 0.13 -2.08 14.51
C SER A 44 1.52 -2.67 14.33
N GLY A 45 2.55 -1.81 14.36
CA GLY A 45 3.94 -2.24 14.33
C GLY A 45 4.32 -3.10 15.56
N ALA A 46 3.72 -2.84 16.72
CA ALA A 46 3.94 -3.61 17.94
C ALA A 46 3.41 -5.05 17.83
N HIS A 47 2.25 -5.22 17.21
CA HIS A 47 1.64 -6.54 16.99
C HIS A 47 2.10 -7.20 15.70
N LYS A 48 2.80 -6.49 14.82
CA LYS A 48 3.18 -6.97 13.48
C LYS A 48 1.96 -7.44 12.67
N SER A 49 0.82 -6.82 12.90
CA SER A 49 -0.44 -7.14 12.25
C SER A 49 -1.23 -5.87 11.94
N GLY A 50 -1.97 -5.91 10.86
CA GLY A 50 -2.86 -4.85 10.44
C GLY A 50 -4.12 -5.43 9.80
N VAL A 51 -5.13 -4.61 9.66
CA VAL A 51 -6.37 -4.93 8.97
C VAL A 51 -6.85 -3.73 8.19
N PHE A 52 -7.38 -3.95 7.00
CA PHE A 52 -8.09 -2.90 6.29
C PHE A 52 -9.37 -3.41 5.65
N SER A 53 -10.34 -2.49 5.50
CA SER A 53 -11.64 -2.76 4.92
C SER A 53 -11.80 -2.06 3.58
N PHE A 54 -12.36 -2.76 2.61
CA PHE A 54 -12.74 -2.20 1.33
C PHE A 54 -14.26 -1.94 1.19
N GLY A 55 -15.04 -2.21 2.24
CA GLY A 55 -16.49 -2.03 2.22
C GLY A 55 -16.94 -0.59 1.94
N ARG A 56 -16.13 0.42 2.27
CA ARG A 56 -16.40 1.84 2.01
C ARG A 56 -15.80 2.37 0.71
N PHE A 57 -15.19 1.53 -0.10
CA PHE A 57 -14.55 2.01 -1.33
C PHE A 57 -15.55 2.45 -2.40
N GLU A 58 -16.77 1.91 -2.37
CA GLU A 58 -17.89 2.41 -3.16
C GLU A 58 -19.03 2.87 -2.24
N PRO A 59 -19.45 4.15 -2.28
CA PRO A 59 -20.51 4.65 -1.42
C PRO A 59 -21.85 3.94 -1.60
N LYS A 60 -22.09 3.38 -2.80
CA LYS A 60 -23.33 2.65 -3.11
C LYS A 60 -23.31 1.19 -2.64
N SER A 61 -22.13 0.63 -2.40
CA SER A 61 -21.98 -0.78 -2.03
C SER A 61 -21.96 -1.03 -0.53
N TYR A 62 -21.72 0.00 0.29
CA TYR A 62 -21.83 -0.13 1.72
C TYR A 62 -23.29 0.09 2.16
N ASN A 63 -24.02 -1.01 2.24
CA ASN A 63 -25.32 -1.06 2.91
C ASN A 63 -25.17 -1.99 4.13
N PRO A 64 -25.26 -1.48 5.38
CA PRO A 64 -25.16 -2.31 6.59
C PRO A 64 -26.23 -3.40 6.67
N GLU A 65 -27.33 -3.27 5.96
CA GLU A 65 -28.42 -4.25 5.88
C GLU A 65 -28.16 -5.38 4.86
N MET A 66 -27.24 -5.17 3.92
CA MET A 66 -26.86 -6.14 2.87
C MET A 66 -25.55 -6.85 3.20
N SER A 67 -25.39 -7.35 4.40
CA SER A 67 -24.13 -7.82 4.96
C SER A 67 -23.57 -9.13 4.38
N SER A 68 -24.17 -9.74 3.37
CA SER A 68 -23.78 -11.08 2.91
C SER A 68 -23.32 -11.17 1.46
N ASP A 69 -23.56 -10.17 0.62
CA ASP A 69 -23.21 -10.28 -0.80
C ASP A 69 -21.96 -9.46 -1.10
N ILE A 70 -20.86 -10.16 -1.34
CA ILE A 70 -19.64 -9.57 -1.90
C ILE A 70 -20.01 -9.16 -3.33
N PHE A 71 -20.14 -7.84 -3.56
CA PHE A 71 -20.26 -7.31 -4.90
C PHE A 71 -19.00 -7.60 -5.70
N GLU A 72 -19.12 -7.63 -7.00
CA GLU A 72 -18.01 -7.82 -7.90
C GLU A 72 -16.91 -6.76 -7.64
N ILE A 73 -15.67 -7.21 -7.50
CA ILE A 73 -14.53 -6.30 -7.37
C ILE A 73 -14.26 -5.75 -8.77
N ASP A 74 -14.55 -4.46 -8.95
CA ASP A 74 -14.25 -3.73 -10.17
C ASP A 74 -12.82 -3.13 -10.16
N GLU A 75 -12.44 -2.51 -11.27
CA GLU A 75 -11.14 -1.88 -11.45
C GLU A 75 -10.87 -0.79 -10.41
N LYS A 76 -11.89 -0.06 -10.02
CA LYS A 76 -11.80 1.06 -9.08
C LYS A 76 -11.56 0.56 -7.66
N ILE A 77 -12.29 -0.48 -7.24
CA ILE A 77 -12.09 -1.14 -5.94
C ILE A 77 -10.70 -1.74 -5.89
N LEU A 78 -10.26 -2.44 -6.94
CA LEU A 78 -8.93 -3.03 -7.02
C LEU A 78 -7.83 -1.98 -6.86
N TRP A 79 -7.94 -0.86 -7.58
CA TRP A 79 -6.96 0.23 -7.47
C TRP A 79 -6.89 0.82 -6.06
N ARG A 80 -8.03 1.02 -5.42
CA ARG A 80 -8.12 1.51 -4.04
C ARG A 80 -7.53 0.50 -3.04
N LEU A 81 -7.81 -0.78 -3.24
CA LEU A 81 -7.20 -1.88 -2.46
C LEU A 81 -5.67 -1.83 -2.52
N LEU A 82 -5.09 -1.72 -3.71
CA LEU A 82 -3.64 -1.65 -3.89
C LEU A 82 -3.02 -0.47 -3.13
N LYS A 83 -3.66 0.69 -3.17
CA LYS A 83 -3.16 1.90 -2.50
C LYS A 83 -3.21 1.78 -0.99
N VAL A 84 -4.37 1.44 -0.43
CA VAL A 84 -4.52 1.30 1.02
C VAL A 84 -3.65 0.17 1.56
N MET A 85 -3.64 -0.98 0.89
CA MET A 85 -2.78 -2.11 1.28
C MET A 85 -1.30 -1.71 1.29
N SER A 86 -0.83 -1.00 0.26
CA SER A 86 0.57 -0.56 0.20
C SER A 86 0.93 0.40 1.34
N HIS A 87 0.03 1.30 1.71
CA HIS A 87 0.18 2.21 2.83
C HIS A 87 0.28 1.45 4.15
N GLU A 88 -0.71 0.62 4.48
CA GLU A 88 -0.77 -0.12 5.73
C GLU A 88 0.38 -1.12 5.90
N VAL A 89 0.77 -1.80 4.82
CA VAL A 89 1.93 -2.70 4.85
C VAL A 89 3.21 -1.93 5.17
N CYS A 90 3.40 -0.72 4.65
CA CYS A 90 4.57 0.09 4.98
C CYS A 90 4.63 0.46 6.47
N HIS A 91 3.49 0.68 7.14
CA HIS A 91 3.45 0.85 8.59
C HIS A 91 3.95 -0.39 9.34
N LEU A 92 3.64 -1.60 8.87
CA LEU A 92 4.15 -2.85 9.46
C LEU A 92 5.67 -2.99 9.34
N PHE A 93 6.29 -2.32 8.36
CA PHE A 93 7.74 -2.21 8.22
C PHE A 93 8.34 -0.99 8.93
N GLY A 94 7.54 -0.27 9.73
CA GLY A 94 8.01 0.80 10.60
C GLY A 94 8.03 2.19 9.98
N LEU A 95 7.38 2.42 8.82
CA LEU A 95 7.21 3.75 8.28
C LEU A 95 6.08 4.48 9.01
N SER A 96 6.33 5.71 9.44
CA SER A 96 5.29 6.66 9.86
C SER A 96 4.76 7.46 8.67
N HIS A 97 3.71 8.26 8.90
CA HIS A 97 3.21 9.19 7.90
C HIS A 97 4.30 10.15 7.41
N CYS A 98 4.19 10.54 6.16
CA CYS A 98 5.11 11.46 5.47
C CYS A 98 4.46 12.84 5.35
N GLU A 99 5.08 13.85 5.92
CA GLU A 99 4.56 15.22 5.94
C GLU A 99 5.24 16.13 4.91
N TYR A 100 6.39 15.71 4.35
CA TYR A 100 7.24 16.61 3.56
C TYR A 100 7.10 16.47 2.05
N PHE A 101 6.61 15.35 1.58
CA PHE A 101 6.54 15.03 0.15
C PHE A 101 5.20 14.42 -0.22
N LEU A 102 4.82 14.57 -1.49
CA LEU A 102 3.75 13.77 -2.05
C LEU A 102 4.19 12.29 -2.08
N CYS A 103 3.53 11.46 -1.29
CA CYS A 103 3.99 10.12 -0.95
C CYS A 103 2.82 9.18 -0.68
N ALA A 104 2.99 7.90 -0.97
CA ALA A 104 2.04 6.87 -0.56
C ALA A 104 1.81 6.83 0.97
N MET A 105 2.74 7.38 1.77
CA MET A 105 2.65 7.44 3.23
C MET A 105 2.06 8.74 3.75
N ASN A 106 1.45 9.59 2.93
CA ASN A 106 0.75 10.76 3.48
C ASN A 106 -0.45 10.30 4.31
N GLU A 107 -0.71 11.01 5.40
CA GLU A 107 -1.92 10.81 6.19
C GLU A 107 -3.16 11.18 5.38
N SER A 108 -4.26 10.51 5.61
CA SER A 108 -5.55 10.82 4.98
C SER A 108 -6.68 10.63 5.96
N THR A 109 -7.59 11.60 6.00
CA THR A 109 -8.79 11.59 6.86
C THR A 109 -10.05 11.20 6.08
N SER A 110 -9.92 11.02 4.77
CA SER A 110 -11.03 10.66 3.89
C SER A 110 -10.57 9.74 2.74
N LEU A 111 -11.53 9.01 2.15
CA LEU A 111 -11.26 8.20 0.96
C LEU A 111 -10.76 9.06 -0.21
N HIS A 112 -11.30 10.27 -0.36
CA HIS A 112 -10.87 11.20 -1.42
C HIS A 112 -9.38 11.57 -1.27
N GLU A 113 -8.95 11.92 -0.07
CA GLU A 113 -7.53 12.22 0.23
C GLU A 113 -6.65 11.00 -0.01
N ALA A 114 -7.03 9.82 0.51
CA ALA A 114 -6.30 8.58 0.29
C ALA A 114 -6.16 8.26 -1.21
N MET A 115 -7.19 8.56 -2.02
CA MET A 115 -7.15 8.31 -3.47
C MET A 115 -6.37 9.37 -4.24
N SER A 116 -6.17 10.58 -3.71
CA SER A 116 -5.33 11.62 -4.32
C SER A 116 -3.83 11.37 -4.15
N GLN A 117 -3.43 10.59 -3.16
CA GLN A 117 -2.02 10.23 -2.92
C GLN A 117 -1.45 9.41 -4.08
N PRO A 118 -0.13 9.42 -4.32
CA PRO A 118 0.51 8.53 -5.28
C PRO A 118 0.52 7.07 -4.78
N LEU A 119 0.67 6.12 -5.69
CA LEU A 119 0.89 4.70 -5.34
C LEU A 119 2.28 4.47 -4.74
N PHE A 120 3.25 5.32 -5.05
CA PHE A 120 4.66 5.10 -4.72
C PHE A 120 5.13 5.97 -3.56
N LEU A 121 6.14 5.45 -2.87
CA LEU A 121 6.85 6.16 -1.82
C LEU A 121 7.71 7.29 -2.42
N CYS A 122 7.82 8.40 -1.71
CA CYS A 122 8.83 9.41 -2.01
C CYS A 122 10.25 8.84 -1.78
N PRO A 123 11.30 9.48 -2.31
CA PRO A 123 12.68 8.98 -2.18
C PRO A 123 13.11 8.74 -0.73
N VAL A 124 12.69 9.59 0.20
CA VAL A 124 13.02 9.47 1.62
C VAL A 124 12.37 8.23 2.25
N CYS A 125 11.05 8.05 2.06
CA CYS A 125 10.33 6.89 2.58
C CYS A 125 10.79 5.59 1.90
N LEU A 126 11.09 5.64 0.60
CA LEU A 126 11.68 4.51 -0.13
C LEU A 126 13.03 4.11 0.44
N ARG A 127 13.91 5.08 0.78
CA ARG A 127 15.19 4.81 1.41
C ARG A 127 15.04 4.23 2.81
N LYS A 128 14.08 4.73 3.61
CA LYS A 128 13.77 4.15 4.92
C LYS A 128 13.36 2.68 4.77
N LEU A 129 12.43 2.37 3.86
CA LEU A 129 11.99 1.00 3.59
C LEU A 129 13.14 0.12 3.10
N GLN A 130 13.98 0.62 2.20
CA GLN A 130 15.15 -0.08 1.70
C GLN A 130 16.13 -0.43 2.83
N THR A 131 16.32 0.48 3.79
CA THR A 131 17.22 0.25 4.94
C THR A 131 16.72 -0.91 5.80
N VAL A 132 15.42 -1.07 5.95
CA VAL A 132 14.81 -2.17 6.72
C VAL A 132 14.81 -3.48 5.93
N CYS A 133 14.34 -3.43 4.68
CA CYS A 133 14.09 -4.65 3.87
C CYS A 133 15.31 -5.10 3.06
N LYS A 134 16.34 -4.26 2.91
CA LYS A 134 17.61 -4.57 2.20
C LYS A 134 17.43 -5.00 0.75
N PHE A 135 16.40 -4.51 0.05
CA PHE A 135 16.16 -4.83 -1.35
C PHE A 135 17.05 -4.01 -2.30
N ASP A 136 17.32 -4.56 -3.46
CA ASP A 136 17.90 -3.84 -4.59
C ASP A 136 16.84 -2.93 -5.22
N LEU A 137 17.18 -1.66 -5.46
CA LEU A 137 16.24 -0.64 -5.92
C LEU A 137 15.80 -0.89 -7.37
N ILE A 138 16.75 -1.23 -8.24
CA ILE A 138 16.48 -1.49 -9.66
C ILE A 138 15.60 -2.74 -9.78
N GLN A 139 15.97 -3.81 -9.09
CA GLN A 139 15.19 -5.05 -9.08
C GLN A 139 13.76 -4.81 -8.55
N ARG A 140 13.61 -3.97 -7.52
CA ARG A 140 12.29 -3.60 -6.99
C ARG A 140 11.45 -2.89 -8.05
N PHE A 141 11.99 -1.89 -8.75
CA PHE A 141 11.27 -1.18 -9.79
C PHE A 141 10.89 -2.10 -10.95
N GLN A 142 11.77 -2.99 -11.38
CA GLN A 142 11.49 -3.98 -12.41
C GLN A 142 10.36 -4.93 -12.02
N LYS A 143 10.36 -5.41 -10.77
CA LYS A 143 9.29 -6.29 -10.26
C LYS A 143 7.94 -5.57 -10.19
N LEU A 144 7.93 -4.31 -9.76
CA LEU A 144 6.70 -3.49 -9.74
C LEU A 144 6.17 -3.22 -11.15
N GLU A 145 7.04 -2.88 -12.11
CA GLU A 145 6.68 -2.69 -13.51
C GLU A 145 6.08 -3.97 -14.10
N THR A 146 6.73 -5.11 -13.86
CA THR A 146 6.23 -6.41 -14.31
C THR A 146 4.87 -6.73 -13.73
N PHE A 147 4.67 -6.52 -12.42
CA PHE A 147 3.40 -6.73 -11.74
C PHE A 147 2.29 -5.84 -12.32
N LEU A 148 2.54 -4.53 -12.45
CA LEU A 148 1.55 -3.60 -13.00
C LEU A 148 1.25 -3.88 -14.46
N SER A 149 2.24 -4.31 -15.25
CA SER A 149 2.06 -4.71 -16.66
C SER A 149 1.20 -5.99 -16.79
N GLN A 150 1.35 -6.94 -15.87
CA GLN A 150 0.46 -8.10 -15.79
C GLN A 150 -0.96 -7.70 -15.41
N LEU A 151 -1.11 -6.84 -14.43
CA LEU A 151 -2.40 -6.35 -13.97
C LEU A 151 -3.15 -5.58 -15.09
N LYS A 152 -2.44 -4.74 -15.86
CA LYS A 152 -2.98 -4.02 -17.03
C LYS A 152 -3.60 -4.94 -18.08
N ARG A 153 -3.15 -6.18 -18.22
CA ARG A 153 -3.71 -7.15 -19.18
C ARG A 153 -5.11 -7.62 -18.80
N SER A 154 -5.43 -7.64 -17.51
CA SER A 154 -6.69 -8.16 -16.97
C SER A 154 -7.66 -7.04 -16.57
N TRP A 155 -7.16 -5.83 -16.30
CA TRP A 155 -7.91 -4.73 -15.76
C TRP A 155 -7.60 -3.42 -16.48
N TYR A 156 -8.63 -2.70 -16.89
CA TYR A 156 -8.49 -1.37 -17.49
C TYR A 156 -8.49 -0.29 -16.41
N ILE A 157 -7.31 0.02 -15.87
CA ILE A 157 -7.10 1.06 -14.85
C ILE A 157 -6.11 2.09 -15.41
N PRO A 158 -6.57 3.30 -15.79
CA PRO A 158 -5.70 4.32 -16.41
C PRO A 158 -4.50 4.71 -15.55
N GLU A 159 -4.64 4.65 -14.23
CA GLU A 159 -3.58 4.95 -13.27
C GLU A 159 -2.42 3.95 -13.34
N ILE A 160 -2.68 2.73 -13.75
CA ILE A 160 -1.63 1.69 -13.92
C ILE A 160 -0.67 2.10 -15.04
N GLU A 161 -1.17 2.62 -16.15
CA GLU A 161 -0.32 3.07 -17.26
C GLU A 161 0.62 4.20 -16.82
N ARG A 162 0.08 5.23 -16.17
CA ARG A 162 0.89 6.32 -15.60
C ARG A 162 1.92 5.82 -14.58
N SER A 163 1.56 4.80 -13.81
CA SER A 163 2.45 4.18 -12.83
C SER A 163 3.58 3.40 -13.50
N ILE A 164 3.31 2.69 -14.59
CA ILE A 164 4.33 2.00 -15.39
C ILE A 164 5.30 3.00 -16.00
N GLU A 165 4.80 4.06 -16.63
CA GLU A 165 5.64 5.12 -17.19
C GLU A 165 6.53 5.78 -16.14
N TRP A 166 6.01 6.01 -14.95
CA TRP A 166 6.80 6.53 -13.83
C TRP A 166 7.92 5.58 -13.43
N LEU A 167 7.63 4.27 -13.31
CA LEU A 167 8.64 3.24 -12.99
C LEU A 167 9.73 3.16 -14.05
N GLN A 168 9.37 3.27 -15.35
CA GLN A 168 10.32 3.28 -16.45
C GLN A 168 11.26 4.49 -16.39
N ARG A 169 10.74 5.68 -16.06
CA ARG A 169 11.57 6.87 -15.82
C ARG A 169 12.53 6.67 -14.64
N CYS A 170 12.06 6.07 -13.54
CA CYS A 170 12.92 5.75 -12.39
C CYS A 170 14.04 4.77 -12.76
N LEU A 171 13.71 3.72 -13.54
CA LEU A 171 14.68 2.73 -14.01
C LEU A 171 15.72 3.34 -14.94
N HIS A 172 15.30 4.22 -15.83
CA HIS A 172 16.21 4.96 -16.72
C HIS A 172 17.18 5.82 -15.93
N PHE A 173 16.68 6.64 -15.01
CA PHE A 173 17.49 7.48 -14.13
C PHE A 173 18.51 6.69 -13.29
N CYS A 174 18.10 5.55 -12.72
CA CYS A 174 19.02 4.71 -11.94
C CYS A 174 20.13 4.11 -12.78
N LYS A 175 19.86 3.79 -14.06
CA LYS A 175 20.88 3.22 -14.96
C LYS A 175 21.88 4.26 -15.47
N GLU A 176 21.44 5.48 -15.74
CA GLU A 176 22.33 6.58 -16.16
C GLU A 176 23.27 7.02 -15.02
N GLY A 177 22.78 7.06 -13.78
CA GLY A 177 23.62 7.40 -12.61
C GLY A 177 24.72 6.37 -12.30
N ASP A 178 24.56 5.11 -12.73
CA ASP A 178 25.60 4.08 -12.58
C ASP A 178 26.72 4.22 -13.66
N THR A 179 26.43 4.81 -14.81
CA THR A 179 27.44 5.01 -15.87
C THR A 179 28.41 6.14 -15.56
N ASP A 180 27.96 7.21 -14.86
CA ASP A 180 28.83 8.33 -14.48
C ASP A 180 29.82 7.99 -13.34
N ASN A 181 29.57 6.92 -12.57
CA ASN A 181 30.48 6.49 -11.50
C ASN A 181 31.56 5.48 -11.96
N SER A 182 31.50 5.00 -13.20
CA SER A 182 32.48 4.03 -13.71
C SER A 182 33.73 4.68 -14.31
N ASP A 183 33.72 5.99 -14.60
CA ASP A 183 34.82 6.69 -15.28
C ASP A 183 35.70 7.55 -14.37
N GLY A 184 35.57 7.45 -13.06
CA GLY A 184 36.22 8.37 -12.14
C GLY A 184 36.95 7.75 -10.95
N PHE A 185 37.82 6.71 -11.13
CA PHE A 185 38.91 6.43 -10.18
C PHE A 185 39.91 5.47 -10.85
N ALA A 186 40.66 6.01 -11.79
CA ALA A 186 41.92 5.44 -12.20
C ALA A 186 43.01 6.50 -11.91
N GLU A 187 43.52 6.47 -10.67
CA GLU A 187 44.91 6.89 -10.32
C GLU A 187 45.25 6.34 -8.96
#